data_8fa92d503bde8c3c0018d1ef54145037
#
_entry.id   8fa92d503bde8c3c0018d1ef54145037
#
_cell.length_a   1.000
_cell.length_b   1.000
_cell.length_c   1.000
_cell.angle_alpha   90.00
_cell.angle_beta   90.00
_cell.angle_gamma   90.00
#
_symmetry.space_group_name_H-M   'P 1'
#
loop_
_entity.id
_entity.type
_entity.pdbx_description
1 polymer ?
#
loop_
_entity_poly.entity_id
_entity_poly.type
_entity_poly.pdbx_seq_one_letter_code
_entity_poly.pdbx_strand_id
1 'polypeptide(L)'
;MGFTAPSGWNIWKMRFEKQSEGESDMKYYSTRDAAVRMDAAEAIKMGLSRDGGLLTPTRIPQIDRAFLERLIPTEYAQRAAKVMALYLTDYSEEELLTFGRNAYGPAQFDDPIAAPVRKVEDGLYCLELWHGPTSAFKDMALQMLPQLLSAALRKTGEKRTACILAA
;
A
#
# COMPACT_ATOMS: atom_id res chain seq x y z
N MET A 1 -3.84 32.87 22.38
CA MET A 1 -4.54 31.78 23.09
C MET A 1 -3.89 30.49 22.66
N GLY A 2 -3.04 29.91 23.50
CA GLY A 2 -2.32 28.68 23.19
C GLY A 2 -3.19 27.46 23.42
N PHE A 3 -3.28 26.59 22.43
CA PHE A 3 -3.91 25.26 22.55
C PHE A 3 -2.94 24.35 23.29
N THR A 4 -3.24 24.01 24.55
CA THR A 4 -2.57 22.93 25.27
C THR A 4 -3.31 21.62 24.96
N ALA A 5 -2.63 20.69 24.30
CA ALA A 5 -3.14 19.34 24.07
C ALA A 5 -3.32 18.59 25.40
N PRO A 6 -4.37 17.75 25.56
CA PRO A 6 -4.59 16.95 26.77
C PRO A 6 -3.43 15.97 26.99
N SER A 7 -2.93 15.90 28.22
CA SER A 7 -1.91 14.95 28.67
C SER A 7 -2.45 13.51 28.60
N GLY A 8 -2.09 12.76 27.54
CA GLY A 8 -2.48 11.36 27.40
C GLY A 8 -2.32 10.78 25.99
N TRP A 9 -2.14 11.60 24.99
CA TRP A 9 -1.99 11.11 23.59
C TRP A 9 -0.50 10.98 23.23
N ASN A 10 0.12 9.91 23.70
CA ASN A 10 1.43 9.47 23.22
C ASN A 10 1.29 8.63 21.96
N ILE A 11 0.78 9.22 20.87
CA ILE A 11 0.64 8.57 19.55
C ILE A 11 2.02 8.25 18.93
N TRP A 12 3.10 8.77 19.47
CA TRP A 12 4.45 8.64 18.88
C TRP A 12 5.36 7.60 19.57
N LYS A 13 4.86 6.78 20.47
CA LYS A 13 5.58 5.60 20.97
C LYS A 13 5.08 4.32 20.29
N MET A 14 4.97 4.28 18.97
CA MET A 14 5.15 3.01 18.26
C MET A 14 6.61 2.62 18.46
N ARG A 15 6.84 1.65 19.33
CA ARG A 15 8.13 1.06 19.57
C ARG A 15 8.49 0.24 18.33
N PHE A 16 9.14 0.87 17.36
CA PHE A 16 9.82 0.12 16.30
C PHE A 16 10.93 -0.65 17.00
N GLU A 17 10.76 -1.95 17.14
CA GLU A 17 11.81 -2.80 17.65
C GLU A 17 13.03 -2.67 16.73
N LYS A 18 14.20 -2.46 17.37
CA LYS A 18 15.49 -2.42 16.68
C LYS A 18 15.64 -3.72 15.92
N GLN A 19 15.67 -3.66 14.58
CA GLN A 19 15.82 -4.82 13.71
C GLN A 19 17.03 -5.66 14.14
N SER A 20 16.81 -6.97 14.23
CA SER A 20 17.89 -7.94 14.04
C SER A 20 18.33 -7.87 12.58
N GLU A 21 19.60 -7.52 12.34
CA GLU A 21 20.23 -7.61 11.02
C GLU A 21 20.10 -9.06 10.56
N GLY A 22 19.20 -9.34 9.61
CA GLY A 22 18.97 -10.68 9.05
C GLY A 22 17.59 -10.99 8.52
N GLU A 23 16.55 -10.21 8.85
CA GLU A 23 15.20 -10.49 8.37
C GLU A 23 14.92 -9.68 7.08
N SER A 24 15.12 -10.33 5.93
CA SER A 24 14.88 -9.70 4.60
C SER A 24 13.38 -9.47 4.34
N ASP A 25 12.52 -10.32 4.91
CA ASP A 25 11.10 -10.37 4.59
C ASP A 25 10.28 -9.41 5.46
N MET A 26 9.37 -8.67 4.83
CA MET A 26 8.41 -7.83 5.52
C MET A 26 7.36 -8.71 6.19
N LYS A 27 7.12 -8.52 7.48
CA LYS A 27 6.01 -9.14 8.21
C LYS A 27 4.98 -8.08 8.62
N TYR A 28 3.77 -8.54 8.87
CA TYR A 28 2.66 -7.73 9.33
C TYR A 28 2.23 -8.19 10.73
N TYR A 29 1.84 -7.26 11.57
CA TYR A 29 1.37 -7.55 12.93
C TYR A 29 0.06 -6.82 13.23
N SER A 30 -0.70 -7.33 14.19
CA SER A 30 -1.91 -6.65 14.65
C SER A 30 -1.56 -5.46 15.55
N THR A 31 -2.27 -4.35 15.37
CA THR A 31 -2.15 -3.18 16.26
C THR A 31 -2.62 -3.45 17.69
N ARG A 32 -3.34 -4.55 17.93
CA ARG A 32 -3.81 -4.97 19.25
C ARG A 32 -2.98 -6.09 19.88
N ASP A 33 -2.36 -6.92 19.04
CA ASP A 33 -1.48 -8.00 19.50
C ASP A 33 -0.23 -8.08 18.63
N ALA A 34 0.87 -7.58 19.17
CA ALA A 34 2.15 -7.58 18.48
C ALA A 34 2.76 -8.99 18.32
N ALA A 35 2.23 -10.02 18.97
CA ALA A 35 2.67 -11.40 18.76
C ALA A 35 2.12 -12.02 17.46
N VAL A 36 1.01 -11.51 16.96
CA VAL A 36 0.47 -11.92 15.65
C VAL A 36 1.44 -11.45 14.56
N ARG A 37 1.97 -12.41 13.79
CA ARG A 37 2.89 -12.15 12.67
C ARG A 37 2.44 -12.95 11.46
N MET A 38 2.45 -12.30 10.28
CA MET A 38 2.07 -12.95 9.02
C MET A 38 2.71 -12.27 7.83
N ASP A 39 2.69 -12.93 6.69
CA ASP A 39 3.13 -12.39 5.41
C ASP A 39 2.07 -11.44 4.81
N ALA A 40 2.44 -10.66 3.80
CA ALA A 40 1.54 -9.70 3.20
C ALA A 40 0.32 -10.37 2.57
N ALA A 41 0.48 -11.49 1.89
CA ALA A 41 -0.64 -12.22 1.29
C ALA A 41 -1.66 -12.68 2.33
N GLU A 42 -1.20 -13.19 3.48
CA GLU A 42 -2.10 -13.58 4.56
C GLU A 42 -2.80 -12.35 5.17
N ALA A 43 -2.07 -11.24 5.34
CA ALA A 43 -2.63 -9.99 5.85
C ALA A 43 -3.70 -9.41 4.90
N ILE A 44 -3.45 -9.41 3.59
CA ILE A 44 -4.39 -8.94 2.58
C ILE A 44 -5.65 -9.82 2.56
N LYS A 45 -5.48 -11.14 2.59
CA LYS A 45 -6.60 -12.09 2.65
C LYS A 45 -7.45 -11.89 3.90
N MET A 46 -6.82 -11.65 5.04
CA MET A 46 -7.50 -11.49 6.32
C MET A 46 -8.23 -10.15 6.44
N GLY A 47 -7.68 -9.07 5.89
CA GLY A 47 -8.20 -7.70 5.99
C GLY A 47 -8.06 -7.11 7.40
N LEU A 48 -8.83 -7.59 8.38
CA LEU A 48 -8.68 -7.26 9.80
C LEU A 48 -8.14 -8.46 10.57
N SER A 49 -7.29 -8.21 11.56
CA SER A 49 -6.86 -9.26 12.49
C SER A 49 -8.03 -9.81 13.29
N ARG A 50 -7.93 -11.08 13.70
CA ARG A 50 -9.00 -11.76 14.48
C ARG A 50 -9.32 -11.09 15.81
N ASP A 51 -8.39 -10.34 16.37
CA ASP A 51 -8.55 -9.53 17.57
C ASP A 51 -9.20 -8.15 17.30
N GLY A 52 -9.56 -7.88 16.02
CA GLY A 52 -10.13 -6.62 15.55
C GLY A 52 -9.10 -5.50 15.39
N GLY A 53 -7.79 -5.81 15.47
CA GLY A 53 -6.70 -4.88 15.18
C GLY A 53 -6.48 -4.72 13.67
N LEU A 54 -5.86 -3.59 13.29
CA LEU A 54 -5.36 -3.39 11.94
C LEU A 54 -4.05 -4.16 11.75
N LEU A 55 -3.82 -4.66 10.55
CA LEU A 55 -2.56 -5.30 10.19
C LEU A 55 -1.62 -4.24 9.61
N THR A 56 -0.49 -4.02 10.27
CA THR A 56 0.51 -3.03 9.88
C THR A 56 1.87 -3.68 9.63
N PRO A 57 2.69 -3.13 8.72
CA PRO A 57 4.04 -3.67 8.50
C PRO A 57 4.91 -3.50 9.75
N THR A 58 5.82 -4.44 9.98
CA THR A 58 6.75 -4.41 11.13
C THR A 58 7.76 -3.27 11.04
N ARG A 59 7.97 -2.72 9.87
CA ARG A 59 8.87 -1.58 9.63
C ARG A 59 8.36 -0.72 8.47
N ILE A 60 8.79 0.53 8.44
CA ILE A 60 8.65 1.40 7.27
C ILE A 60 9.98 1.38 6.51
N PRO A 61 10.01 0.86 5.27
CA PRO A 61 11.22 0.84 4.48
C PRO A 61 11.82 2.23 4.30
N GLN A 62 13.12 2.34 4.49
CA GLN A 62 13.84 3.57 4.20
C GLN A 62 14.17 3.62 2.72
N ILE A 63 13.87 4.72 2.07
CA ILE A 63 14.22 4.99 0.67
C ILE A 63 15.20 6.14 0.62
N ASP A 64 16.20 6.02 -0.22
CA ASP A 64 17.19 7.06 -0.46
C ASP A 64 16.86 7.89 -1.71
N ARG A 65 17.62 8.94 -1.91
CA ARG A 65 17.47 9.81 -3.08
C ARG A 65 17.72 9.04 -4.40
N ALA A 66 18.67 8.13 -4.43
CA ALA A 66 18.97 7.33 -5.60
C ALA A 66 17.79 6.42 -5.99
N PHE A 67 17.05 5.86 -5.02
CA PHE A 67 15.83 5.13 -5.29
C PHE A 67 14.78 6.03 -5.98
N LEU A 68 14.55 7.24 -5.45
CA LEU A 68 13.60 8.19 -6.04
C LEU A 68 14.00 8.61 -7.45
N GLU A 69 15.29 8.91 -7.69
CA GLU A 69 15.80 9.29 -9.01
C GLU A 69 15.59 8.18 -10.05
N ARG A 70 15.72 6.90 -9.66
CA ARG A 70 15.43 5.77 -10.56
C ARG A 70 13.95 5.64 -10.91
N LEU A 71 13.04 6.16 -10.08
CA LEU A 71 11.60 6.12 -10.36
C LEU A 71 11.16 7.22 -11.35
N ILE A 72 11.87 8.34 -11.44
CA ILE A 72 11.48 9.49 -12.26
C ILE A 72 11.20 9.10 -13.73
N PRO A 73 12.08 8.36 -14.44
CA PRO A 73 11.88 8.03 -15.85
C PRO A 73 10.90 6.88 -16.10
N THR A 74 10.26 6.35 -15.05
CA THR A 74 9.42 5.15 -15.17
C THR A 74 7.94 5.48 -15.31
N GLU A 75 7.16 4.56 -15.85
CA GLU A 75 5.70 4.65 -15.88
C GLU A 75 5.08 4.51 -14.49
N TYR A 76 3.83 4.97 -14.32
CA TYR A 76 3.14 4.92 -13.03
C TYR A 76 3.07 3.48 -12.48
N ALA A 77 2.70 2.50 -13.31
CA ALA A 77 2.63 1.10 -12.92
C ALA A 77 3.98 0.55 -12.42
N GLN A 78 5.09 0.96 -13.05
CA GLN A 78 6.44 0.57 -12.62
C GLN A 78 6.81 1.20 -11.28
N ARG A 79 6.49 2.49 -11.08
CA ARG A 79 6.69 3.17 -9.79
C ARG A 79 5.90 2.50 -8.67
N ALA A 80 4.63 2.20 -8.93
CA ALA A 80 3.76 1.51 -7.99
C ALA A 80 4.32 0.13 -7.61
N ALA A 81 4.74 -0.67 -8.60
CA ALA A 81 5.33 -1.99 -8.36
C ALA A 81 6.60 -1.91 -7.50
N LYS A 82 7.50 -0.97 -7.81
CA LYS A 82 8.76 -0.80 -7.06
C LYS A 82 8.52 -0.36 -5.61
N VAL A 83 7.56 0.53 -5.38
CA VAL A 83 7.21 0.95 -4.01
C VAL A 83 6.51 -0.19 -3.26
N MET A 84 5.56 -0.89 -3.90
CA MET A 84 4.88 -2.03 -3.29
C MET A 84 5.82 -3.19 -2.98
N ALA A 85 6.86 -3.46 -3.78
CA ALA A 85 7.85 -4.49 -3.52
C ALA A 85 8.61 -4.31 -2.19
N LEU A 86 8.70 -3.08 -1.69
CA LEU A 86 9.30 -2.80 -0.37
C LEU A 86 8.45 -3.33 0.79
N TYR A 87 7.16 -3.50 0.58
CA TYR A 87 6.17 -3.92 1.59
C TYR A 87 5.67 -5.34 1.36
N LEU A 88 5.47 -5.73 0.11
CA LEU A 88 4.85 -7.01 -0.29
C LEU A 88 5.95 -8.00 -0.72
N THR A 89 6.84 -8.36 0.20
CA THR A 89 8.05 -9.15 -0.09
C THR A 89 7.76 -10.60 -0.48
N ASP A 90 6.55 -11.08 -0.25
CA ASP A 90 6.05 -12.40 -0.69
C ASP A 90 5.40 -12.36 -2.09
N TYR A 91 5.43 -11.19 -2.76
CA TYR A 91 5.06 -11.03 -4.17
C TYR A 91 6.31 -10.74 -5.00
N SER A 92 6.41 -11.32 -6.19
CA SER A 92 7.50 -10.98 -7.11
C SER A 92 7.30 -9.58 -7.72
N GLU A 93 8.40 -8.92 -8.08
CA GLU A 93 8.33 -7.61 -8.75
C GLU A 93 7.57 -7.70 -10.09
N GLU A 94 7.66 -8.85 -10.79
CA GLU A 94 6.94 -9.11 -12.03
C GLU A 94 5.43 -9.23 -11.82
N GLU A 95 5.00 -9.92 -10.75
CA GLU A 95 3.59 -9.96 -10.35
C GLU A 95 3.07 -8.55 -10.06
N LEU A 96 3.80 -7.78 -9.23
CA LEU A 96 3.40 -6.42 -8.86
C LEU A 96 3.35 -5.47 -10.06
N LEU A 97 4.28 -5.61 -11.01
CA LEU A 97 4.25 -4.83 -12.25
C LEU A 97 3.03 -5.19 -13.11
N THR A 98 2.71 -6.48 -13.22
CA THR A 98 1.52 -6.94 -13.94
C THR A 98 0.26 -6.38 -13.30
N PHE A 99 0.15 -6.43 -11.98
CA PHE A 99 -0.98 -5.85 -11.24
C PHE A 99 -1.06 -4.34 -11.42
N GLY A 100 0.08 -3.65 -11.39
CA GLY A 100 0.15 -2.21 -11.64
C GLY A 100 -0.35 -1.82 -13.03
N ARG A 101 0.02 -2.58 -14.07
CA ARG A 101 -0.47 -2.35 -15.44
C ARG A 101 -1.97 -2.61 -15.57
N ASN A 102 -2.47 -3.66 -14.92
CA ASN A 102 -3.90 -3.96 -14.90
C ASN A 102 -4.71 -2.91 -14.14
N ALA A 103 -4.16 -2.41 -13.01
CA ALA A 103 -4.85 -1.46 -12.15
C ALA A 103 -4.81 -0.02 -12.66
N TYR A 104 -3.69 0.40 -13.27
CA TYR A 104 -3.43 1.81 -13.61
C TYR A 104 -3.26 2.03 -15.12
N GLY A 105 -3.69 1.07 -15.92
CA GLY A 105 -3.63 1.17 -17.36
C GLY A 105 -4.77 1.99 -17.96
N PRO A 106 -4.72 2.23 -19.30
CA PRO A 106 -5.68 3.09 -20.01
C PRO A 106 -7.11 2.54 -20.05
N ALA A 107 -7.34 1.30 -19.61
CA ALA A 107 -8.69 0.75 -19.46
C ALA A 107 -9.38 1.23 -18.17
N GLN A 108 -8.61 1.68 -17.17
CA GLN A 108 -9.10 2.14 -15.87
C GLN A 108 -8.94 3.64 -15.66
N PHE A 109 -7.86 4.23 -16.19
CA PHE A 109 -7.57 5.66 -16.00
C PHE A 109 -7.53 6.39 -17.34
N ASP A 110 -8.14 7.57 -17.38
CA ASP A 110 -8.21 8.42 -18.57
C ASP A 110 -6.95 9.31 -18.77
N ASP A 111 -6.11 9.44 -17.73
CA ASP A 111 -4.79 10.08 -17.85
C ASP A 111 -3.68 8.99 -17.81
N PRO A 112 -2.71 9.01 -18.73
CA PRO A 112 -1.64 8.01 -18.79
C PRO A 112 -0.70 8.02 -17.57
N ILE A 113 -0.73 9.09 -16.77
CA ILE A 113 0.03 9.19 -15.51
C ILE A 113 -0.77 8.65 -14.33
N ALA A 114 -2.07 8.33 -14.51
CA ALA A 114 -3.04 7.89 -13.51
C ALA A 114 -3.27 8.91 -12.38
N ALA A 115 -2.23 9.49 -11.80
CA ALA A 115 -2.30 10.53 -10.77
C ALA A 115 -1.31 11.67 -11.10
N PRO A 116 -1.63 12.52 -12.08
CA PRO A 116 -0.76 13.61 -12.48
C PRO A 116 -0.70 14.73 -11.44
N VAL A 117 0.45 15.40 -11.38
CA VAL A 117 0.64 16.63 -10.61
C VAL A 117 0.58 17.80 -11.57
N ARG A 118 -0.39 18.69 -11.40
CA ARG A 118 -0.56 19.90 -12.21
C ARG A 118 -0.14 21.13 -11.42
N LYS A 119 0.66 21.97 -12.04
CA LYS A 119 0.99 23.29 -11.48
C LYS A 119 -0.23 24.20 -11.62
N VAL A 120 -0.69 24.77 -10.51
CA VAL A 120 -1.78 25.76 -10.48
C VAL A 120 -1.19 27.17 -10.60
N GLU A 121 -0.21 27.48 -9.74
CA GLU A 121 0.55 28.73 -9.76
C GLU A 121 1.95 28.51 -9.19
N ASP A 122 2.76 29.55 -9.07
CA ASP A 122 4.11 29.42 -8.52
C ASP A 122 4.07 28.96 -7.06
N GLY A 123 4.68 27.79 -6.81
CA GLY A 123 4.70 27.14 -5.51
C GLY A 123 3.46 26.33 -5.15
N LEU A 124 2.39 26.37 -5.97
CA LEU A 124 1.16 25.60 -5.74
C LEU A 124 0.96 24.52 -6.81
N TYR A 125 0.75 23.30 -6.38
CA TYR A 125 0.50 22.16 -7.24
C TYR A 125 -0.73 21.38 -6.78
N CYS A 126 -1.48 20.82 -7.73
CA CYS A 126 -2.61 19.93 -7.47
C CYS A 126 -2.23 18.50 -7.87
N LEU A 127 -2.40 17.56 -6.95
CA LEU A 127 -2.36 16.12 -7.24
C LEU A 127 -3.77 15.70 -7.64
N GLU A 128 -3.95 15.32 -8.90
CA GLU A 128 -5.26 14.93 -9.44
C GLU A 128 -5.50 13.45 -9.20
N LEU A 129 -6.56 13.10 -8.45
CA LEU A 129 -6.88 11.72 -8.07
C LEU A 129 -8.24 11.25 -8.62
N TRP A 130 -8.80 11.95 -9.59
CA TRP A 130 -10.13 11.67 -10.15
C TRP A 130 -10.13 10.99 -11.51
N HIS A 131 -8.96 10.59 -12.03
CA HIS A 131 -8.81 9.99 -13.36
C HIS A 131 -9.25 8.52 -13.45
N GLY A 132 -9.67 7.92 -12.34
CA GLY A 132 -10.16 6.56 -12.29
C GLY A 132 -11.66 6.42 -12.67
N PRO A 133 -12.17 5.19 -12.74
CA PRO A 133 -13.51 4.90 -13.30
C PRO A 133 -14.68 5.49 -12.53
N THR A 134 -14.52 5.85 -11.25
CA THR A 134 -15.58 6.48 -10.45
C THR A 134 -15.31 7.94 -10.15
N SER A 135 -14.23 8.50 -10.69
CA SER A 135 -13.75 9.86 -10.43
C SER A 135 -13.50 10.16 -8.94
N ALA A 136 -13.26 9.13 -8.15
CA ALA A 136 -12.95 9.21 -6.73
C ALA A 136 -11.51 8.79 -6.45
N PHE A 137 -10.85 9.45 -5.48
CA PHE A 137 -9.47 9.09 -5.09
C PHE A 137 -9.32 7.63 -4.66
N LYS A 138 -10.41 6.98 -4.21
CA LYS A 138 -10.44 5.57 -3.82
C LYS A 138 -10.11 4.62 -4.98
N ASP A 139 -10.31 5.05 -6.23
CA ASP A 139 -9.97 4.24 -7.40
C ASP A 139 -8.50 3.84 -7.41
N MET A 140 -7.61 4.69 -6.88
CA MET A 140 -6.18 4.37 -6.74
C MET A 140 -5.94 3.08 -5.96
N ALA A 141 -6.73 2.82 -4.94
CA ALA A 141 -6.64 1.59 -4.13
C ALA A 141 -7.57 0.49 -4.67
N LEU A 142 -8.79 0.84 -5.08
CA LEU A 142 -9.81 -0.13 -5.48
C LEU A 142 -9.49 -0.86 -6.78
N GLN A 143 -8.69 -0.26 -7.68
CA GLN A 143 -8.22 -0.96 -8.89
C GLN A 143 -7.08 -1.94 -8.58
N MET A 144 -6.25 -1.66 -7.57
CA MET A 144 -5.14 -2.52 -7.17
C MET A 144 -5.57 -3.67 -6.24
N LEU A 145 -6.49 -3.40 -5.31
CA LEU A 145 -6.90 -4.37 -4.29
C LEU A 145 -7.37 -5.72 -4.85
N PRO A 146 -8.20 -5.80 -5.90
CA PRO A 146 -8.63 -7.08 -6.48
C PRO A 146 -7.47 -7.91 -7.05
N GLN A 147 -6.46 -7.26 -7.62
CA GLN A 147 -5.26 -7.91 -8.13
C GLN A 147 -4.50 -8.60 -6.98
N LEU A 148 -4.22 -7.84 -5.93
CA LEU A 148 -3.52 -8.32 -4.74
C LEU A 148 -4.32 -9.40 -4.01
N LEU A 149 -5.62 -9.19 -3.80
CA LEU A 149 -6.48 -10.16 -3.11
C LEU A 149 -6.58 -11.48 -3.87
N SER A 150 -6.77 -11.44 -5.19
CA SER A 150 -6.82 -12.64 -6.02
C SER A 150 -5.51 -13.44 -5.95
N ALA A 151 -4.37 -12.75 -5.94
CA ALA A 151 -3.07 -13.38 -5.77
C ALA A 151 -2.88 -13.90 -4.34
N ALA A 152 -3.31 -13.16 -3.31
CA ALA A 152 -3.27 -13.56 -1.91
C ALA A 152 -4.04 -14.86 -1.67
N LEU A 153 -5.25 -14.97 -2.20
CA LEU A 153 -6.05 -16.20 -2.11
C LEU A 153 -5.32 -17.41 -2.71
N ARG A 154 -4.69 -17.23 -3.88
CA ARG A 154 -3.91 -18.31 -4.52
C ARG A 154 -2.66 -18.67 -3.69
N LYS A 155 -1.88 -17.66 -3.26
CA LYS A 155 -0.64 -17.86 -2.48
C LYS A 155 -0.89 -18.56 -1.15
N THR A 156 -2.01 -18.26 -0.51
CA THR A 156 -2.39 -18.87 0.78
C THR A 156 -3.19 -20.17 0.64
N GLY A 157 -3.39 -20.67 -0.59
CA GLY A 157 -4.14 -21.90 -0.85
C GLY A 157 -5.63 -21.82 -0.45
N GLU A 158 -6.20 -20.62 -0.39
CA GLU A 158 -7.60 -20.42 -0.02
C GLU A 158 -8.53 -20.94 -1.12
N LYS A 159 -9.44 -21.84 -0.76
CA LYS A 159 -10.39 -22.49 -1.68
C LYS A 159 -11.82 -21.96 -1.57
N ARG A 160 -12.10 -21.18 -0.53
CA ARG A 160 -13.43 -20.59 -0.31
C ARG A 160 -13.64 -19.41 -1.26
N THR A 161 -14.89 -19.19 -1.62
CA THR A 161 -15.27 -18.01 -2.40
C THR A 161 -15.20 -16.75 -1.53
N ALA A 162 -14.46 -15.74 -1.98
CA ALA A 162 -14.49 -14.43 -1.38
C ALA A 162 -15.73 -13.67 -1.88
N CYS A 163 -16.55 -13.18 -0.96
CA CYS A 163 -17.70 -12.34 -1.25
C CYS A 163 -17.40 -10.90 -0.79
N ILE A 164 -17.45 -9.96 -1.71
CA ILE A 164 -17.28 -8.53 -1.42
C ILE A 164 -18.67 -7.90 -1.32
N LEU A 165 -18.98 -7.36 -0.15
CA LEU A 165 -20.21 -6.61 0.07
C LEU A 165 -19.88 -5.12 -0.03
N ALA A 166 -20.63 -4.41 -0.86
CA ALA A 166 -20.57 -2.96 -0.99
C ALA A 166 -21.92 -2.37 -0.53
N ALA A 167 -21.87 -1.31 0.27
CA ALA A 167 -23.02 -0.56 0.75
C ALA A 167 -22.92 0.90 0.33
#